data_e3dd73ef9207d4b76ccf2ee172e870dd
#
_entry.id   e3dd73ef9207d4b76ccf2ee172e870dd
#
_cell.length_a   1.000
_cell.length_b   1.000
_cell.length_c   1.000
_cell.angle_alpha   90.00
_cell.angle_beta   90.00
_cell.angle_gamma   90.00
#
_symmetry.space_group_name_H-M   'P 1'
#
loop_
_entity.id
_entity.type
_entity.pdbx_description
1 polymer ?
#
loop_
_entity_poly.entity_id
_entity_poly.type
_entity_poly.pdbx_seq_one_letter_code
_entity_poly.pdbx_strand_id
1 'polypeptide(L)' 'MLGWAKIISKNGRYTRIAYSLEQDESCDGILEADAVDGLMRIIKPSASADPSSTKRFVCLIYAAMRRGTLTYKKTGLQS' A
#
# COMPACT_ATOMS: atom_id res chain seq x y z
N MET A 1 -14.02 1.53 5.28
CA MET A 1 -12.81 1.66 4.44
C MET A 1 -11.59 1.54 5.33
N LEU A 2 -10.63 0.68 4.95
CA LEU A 2 -9.43 0.48 5.77
C LEU A 2 -8.32 1.47 5.45
N GLY A 3 -8.28 2.04 4.28
CA GLY A 3 -7.27 3.03 3.95
C GLY A 3 -7.21 3.36 2.47
N TRP A 4 -6.17 4.09 2.10
CA TRP A 4 -5.94 4.57 0.75
C TRP A 4 -4.57 4.15 0.26
N ALA A 5 -4.46 3.86 -1.01
CA ALA A 5 -3.19 3.48 -1.61
C ALA A 5 -3.12 3.87 -3.07
N LYS A 6 -1.92 4.14 -3.55
CA LYS A 6 -1.64 4.37 -4.97
C LYS A 6 -0.22 3.94 -5.29
N ILE A 7 -0.01 3.51 -6.53
CA ILE A 7 1.34 3.24 -7.02
C ILE A 7 2.03 4.57 -7.29
N ILE A 8 3.24 4.74 -6.79
CA ILE A 8 4.03 5.95 -7.06
C ILE A 8 5.19 5.68 -8.02
N SER A 9 5.67 4.44 -8.07
CA SER A 9 6.69 4.08 -9.06
C SER A 9 6.70 2.58 -9.28
N LYS A 10 7.02 2.17 -10.49
CA LYS A 10 7.33 0.79 -10.85
C LYS A 10 8.69 0.78 -11.50
N ASN A 11 9.59 -0.02 -10.97
CA ASN A 11 10.96 -0.08 -11.46
C ASN A 11 11.42 -1.53 -11.47
N GLY A 12 11.09 -2.24 -12.56
CA GLY A 12 11.47 -3.63 -12.71
C GLY A 12 10.97 -4.51 -11.57
N ARG A 13 11.87 -4.90 -10.68
CA ARG A 13 11.59 -5.79 -9.57
C ARG A 13 10.72 -5.14 -8.48
N TYR A 14 10.83 -3.84 -8.30
CA TYR A 14 10.22 -3.17 -7.16
C TYR A 14 9.10 -2.23 -7.57
N THR A 15 8.03 -2.24 -6.78
CA THR A 15 6.91 -1.30 -6.92
C THR A 15 6.79 -0.53 -5.61
N ARG A 16 6.81 0.79 -5.66
CA ARG A 16 6.58 1.63 -4.49
C ARG A 16 5.15 2.11 -4.47
N ILE A 17 4.57 2.08 -3.28
CA ILE A 17 3.15 2.37 -3.06
C ILE A 17 3.04 3.36 -1.92
N ALA A 18 2.36 4.49 -2.17
CA ALA A 18 2.01 5.43 -1.12
C ALA A 18 0.72 4.95 -0.45
N TYR A 19 0.64 5.08 0.86
CA TYR A 19 -0.52 4.61 1.60
C TYR A 19 -0.80 5.46 2.83
N SER A 20 -2.04 5.40 3.32
CA SER A 20 -2.44 5.91 4.62
C SER A 20 -3.66 5.11 5.07
N LEU A 21 -3.97 5.16 6.37
CA LEU A 21 -5.03 4.33 6.93
C LEU A 21 -6.28 5.14 7.25
N GLU A 22 -7.41 4.44 7.22
CA GLU A 22 -8.72 4.96 7.62
C GLU A 22 -9.12 6.19 6.82
N GLN A 23 -9.44 7.29 7.49
CA GLN A 23 -9.92 8.51 6.84
C GLN A 23 -8.80 9.47 6.43
N ASP A 24 -7.55 9.11 6.72
CA ASP A 24 -6.41 9.92 6.33
C ASP A 24 -6.08 9.67 4.87
N GLU A 25 -6.41 10.62 4.01
CA GLU A 25 -6.19 10.49 2.57
C GLU A 25 -4.82 11.00 2.10
N SER A 26 -3.93 11.33 3.03
CA SER A 26 -2.64 11.95 2.67
C SER A 26 -1.70 11.02 1.92
N CYS A 27 -1.82 9.70 2.11
CA CYS A 27 -0.90 8.71 1.54
C CYS A 27 0.55 9.06 1.85
N ASP A 28 0.82 9.35 3.12
CA ASP A 28 2.13 9.80 3.59
C ASP A 28 3.11 8.67 3.89
N GLY A 29 2.63 7.44 3.95
CA GLY A 29 3.48 6.27 4.11
C GLY A 29 3.95 5.72 2.78
N ILE A 30 5.04 4.94 2.80
CA ILE A 30 5.59 4.32 1.61
C ILE A 30 5.87 2.85 1.89
N LEU A 31 5.35 1.98 1.02
CA LEU A 31 5.63 0.56 0.99
C LEU A 31 6.42 0.24 -0.28
N GLU A 32 7.19 -0.85 -0.22
CA GLU A 32 7.87 -1.37 -1.40
C GLU A 32 7.53 -2.85 -1.54
N ALA A 33 7.01 -3.23 -2.70
CA ALA A 33 6.70 -4.61 -3.05
C ALA A 33 7.79 -5.17 -3.93
N ASP A 34 8.24 -6.39 -3.62
CA ASP A 34 9.25 -7.12 -4.38
C ASP A 34 8.54 -8.19 -5.21
N ALA A 35 8.56 -8.02 -6.54
CA ALA A 35 7.88 -8.94 -7.45
C ALA A 35 8.53 -10.33 -7.49
N VAL A 36 9.82 -10.43 -7.17
CA VAL A 36 10.53 -11.71 -7.20
C VAL A 36 10.25 -12.53 -5.95
N ASP A 37 10.38 -11.93 -4.77
CA ASP A 37 10.21 -12.63 -3.50
C ASP A 37 8.78 -12.60 -2.99
N GLY A 38 7.93 -11.76 -3.58
CA GLY A 38 6.55 -11.60 -3.12
C GLY A 38 6.44 -10.91 -1.76
N LEU A 39 7.48 -10.22 -1.33
CA LEU A 39 7.51 -9.57 -0.03
C LEU A 39 7.15 -8.09 -0.15
N MET A 40 6.56 -7.56 0.91
CA MET A 40 6.30 -6.13 1.04
C MET A 40 6.94 -5.63 2.31
N ARG A 41 7.60 -4.47 2.22
CA ARG A 41 8.23 -3.86 3.39
C ARG A 41 7.83 -2.40 3.50
N ILE A 42 7.84 -1.89 4.72
CA ILE A 42 7.53 -0.50 5.00
C ILE A 42 8.82 0.30 4.87
N ILE A 43 8.86 1.22 3.92
CA ILE A 43 9.98 2.16 3.76
C ILE A 43 9.80 3.33 4.71
N LYS A 44 8.57 3.87 4.77
CA LYS A 44 8.21 4.96 5.66
C LYS A 44 6.80 4.69 6.19
N PRO A 45 6.60 4.59 7.52
CA PRO A 45 5.25 4.38 8.04
C PRO A 45 4.38 5.61 7.87
N SER A 46 3.09 5.39 7.61
CA SER A 46 2.12 6.49 7.62
C SER A 46 1.90 6.96 9.05
N ALA A 47 1.68 8.26 9.23
CA ALA A 47 1.37 8.82 10.54
C ALA A 47 0.06 8.28 11.11
N SER A 48 -0.86 7.82 10.26
CA SER A 48 -2.13 7.23 10.67
C SER A 48 -2.02 5.75 11.03
N ALA A 49 -0.86 5.12 10.84
CA ALA A 49 -0.69 3.69 10.97
C ALA A 49 -0.38 3.26 12.39
N ASP A 50 -1.00 2.16 12.82
CA ASP A 50 -0.53 1.37 13.96
C ASP A 50 -0.12 -0.02 13.45
N PRO A 51 0.66 -0.81 14.23
CA PRO A 51 1.20 -2.07 13.72
C PRO A 51 0.15 -3.08 13.27
N SER A 52 -0.94 -3.23 13.99
CA SER A 52 -1.95 -4.26 13.67
C SER A 52 -2.78 -3.85 12.44
N SER A 53 -3.20 -2.60 12.37
CA SER A 53 -3.96 -2.09 11.23
C SER A 53 -3.11 -2.08 9.97
N THR A 54 -1.84 -1.72 10.09
CA THR A 54 -0.90 -1.71 8.96
C THR A 54 -0.76 -3.11 8.38
N LYS A 55 -0.62 -4.13 9.22
CA LYS A 55 -0.46 -5.51 8.76
C LYS A 55 -1.66 -5.95 7.94
N ARG A 56 -2.87 -5.66 8.40
CA ARG A 56 -4.09 -5.98 7.66
C ARG A 56 -4.15 -5.22 6.33
N PHE A 57 -3.79 -3.96 6.36
CA PHE A 57 -3.85 -3.12 5.16
C PHE A 57 -2.84 -3.56 4.10
N VAL A 58 -1.64 -3.97 4.52
CA VAL A 58 -0.64 -4.52 3.61
C VAL A 58 -1.20 -5.73 2.85
N CYS A 59 -1.94 -6.60 3.53
CA CYS A 59 -2.58 -7.74 2.87
C CYS A 59 -3.59 -7.29 1.82
N LEU A 60 -4.36 -6.23 2.08
CA LEU A 60 -5.31 -5.69 1.11
C LEU A 60 -4.59 -5.09 -0.10
N ILE A 61 -3.49 -4.39 0.12
CA ILE A 61 -2.68 -3.82 -0.97
C ILE A 61 -2.14 -4.95 -1.85
N TYR A 62 -1.62 -6.00 -1.24
CA TYR A 62 -1.12 -7.15 -1.98
C TYR A 62 -2.21 -7.78 -2.84
N ALA A 63 -3.39 -7.99 -2.27
CA ALA A 63 -4.52 -8.55 -3.00
C ALA A 63 -4.94 -7.63 -4.17
N ALA A 64 -4.97 -6.32 -3.96
CA ALA A 64 -5.31 -5.36 -5.01
C ALA A 64 -4.27 -5.38 -6.14
N MET A 65 -2.99 -5.52 -5.80
CA MET A 65 -1.94 -5.64 -6.81
C MET A 65 -2.13 -6.89 -7.67
N ARG A 66 -2.44 -8.01 -7.03
CA ARG A 66 -2.64 -9.27 -7.76
C ARG A 66 -3.85 -9.21 -8.69
N ARG A 67 -4.89 -8.49 -8.30
CA ARG A 67 -6.09 -8.31 -9.14
C ARG A 67 -5.92 -7.22 -10.18
N GLY A 68 -4.85 -6.44 -10.12
CA GLY A 68 -4.63 -5.32 -11.02
C GLY A 68 -5.53 -4.12 -10.77
N THR A 69 -6.10 -4.01 -9.56
CA THR A 69 -6.99 -2.90 -9.20
C THR A 69 -6.25 -1.72 -8.56
N LEU A 70 -5.00 -1.92 -8.17
CA LEU A 70 -4.19 -0.84 -7.63
C LEU A 70 -3.52 -0.09 -8.79
N THR A 71 -3.72 1.21 -8.85
CA THR A 71 -3.25 2.05 -9.95
C THR A 71 -2.46 3.25 -9.43
N TYR A 72 -2.08 4.14 -10.33
CA TYR A 72 -1.41 5.40 -9.95
C TYR A 72 -2.36 6.42 -9.36
N LYS A 73 -3.65 6.16 -9.39
CA LYS A 73 -4.65 7.01 -8.74
C LYS A 73 -4.91 6.52 -7.33
N LYS A 74 -5.10 7.45 -6.41
CA LYS A 74 -5.44 7.13 -5.03
C LYS A 74 -6.76 6.36 -4.99
N THR A 75 -6.73 5.19 -4.40
CA THR A 75 -7.87 4.27 -4.33
C THR A 75 -8.13 3.88 -2.89
N GLY A 76 -9.38 3.93 -2.48
CA GLY A 76 -9.80 3.41 -1.17
C GLY A 76 -9.88 1.89 -1.19
N LEU A 77 -9.32 1.24 -0.17
CA LEU A 77 -9.34 -0.20 -0.04
C LEU A 77 -10.21 -0.61 1.14
N GLN A 78 -11.03 -1.63 0.94
CA GLN A 78 -11.94 -2.15 1.94
C GLN A 78 -11.70 -3.65 2.12
N SER A 79 -11.96 -4.10 3.34
CA SER A 79 -11.88 -5.53 3.65
C SER A 79 -13.04 -6.31 3.03
#